data_20206a25c213cef25254c0c39b7ce159
#
_entry.id   20206a25c213cef25254c0c39b7ce159
#
_cell.length_a   1.000
_cell.length_b   1.000
_cell.length_c   1.000
_cell.angle_alpha   90.00
_cell.angle_beta   90.00
_cell.angle_gamma   90.00
#
_symmetry.space_group_name_H-M   'P 1'
#
loop_
_entity.id
_entity.type
_entity.pdbx_description
1 polymer ?
#
loop_
_entity_poly.entity_id
_entity_poly.type
_entity_poly.pdbx_seq_one_letter_code
_entity_poly.pdbx_strand_id
1 'polypeptide(L)'
;WMSTSIFAILLLAGLMALPKEPIEAARVDGCNPWQVFRHITLPFLMPFVYIAMTIRSLDVARAYDMIRIMTNGGPAGRTELIWTLMTRTGYQNSQMGAANAMGYVSIILSIVFTVYFYRKLTAARAFMGGAQ
;
A
#
# COMPACT_ATOMS: atom_id res chain seq x y z
N TRP A 1 9.89 5.79 -7.10
CA TRP A 1 10.91 6.59 -6.40
C TRP A 1 10.30 7.65 -5.48
N MET A 2 9.41 8.51 -5.97
CA MET A 2 8.83 9.61 -5.17
C MET A 2 8.19 9.17 -3.86
N SER A 3 7.48 8.05 -3.84
CA SER A 3 6.81 7.56 -2.63
C SER A 3 7.72 6.77 -1.67
N THR A 4 8.92 6.37 -2.11
CA THR A 4 9.85 5.55 -1.31
C THR A 4 10.24 6.25 -0.01
N SER A 5 10.48 7.56 -0.06
CA SER A 5 10.86 8.36 1.10
C SER A 5 9.78 8.37 2.18
N ILE A 6 8.51 8.49 1.79
CA ILE A 6 7.37 8.49 2.73
C ILE A 6 7.27 7.15 3.44
N PHE A 7 7.42 6.03 2.70
CA PHE A 7 7.37 4.69 3.29
C PHE A 7 8.56 4.42 4.19
N ALA A 8 9.76 4.87 3.79
CA ALA A 8 10.96 4.75 4.62
C ALA A 8 10.80 5.50 5.95
N ILE A 9 10.29 6.73 5.92
CA ILE A 9 10.04 7.52 7.14
C ILE A 9 8.98 6.85 8.02
N LEU A 10 7.89 6.35 7.42
CA LEU A 10 6.82 5.70 8.17
C LEU A 10 7.30 4.42 8.86
N LEU A 11 8.08 3.59 8.17
CA LEU A 11 8.65 2.37 8.74
C LEU A 11 9.72 2.68 9.77
N LEU A 12 10.54 3.72 9.55
CA LEU A 12 11.53 4.18 10.50
C LEU A 12 10.86 4.66 11.79
N ALA A 13 9.79 5.45 11.68
CA ALA A 13 9.01 5.87 12.85
C ALA A 13 8.46 4.67 13.62
N GLY A 14 7.97 3.64 12.91
CA GLY A 14 7.54 2.39 13.52
C GLY A 14 8.68 1.65 14.24
N LEU A 15 9.87 1.62 13.66
CA LEU A 15 11.05 1.01 14.30
C LEU A 15 11.50 1.79 15.54
N MET A 16 11.43 3.12 15.51
CA MET A 16 11.78 3.95 16.66
C MET A 16 10.78 3.84 17.80
N ALA A 17 9.53 3.51 17.50
CA ALA A 17 8.48 3.26 18.50
C ALA A 17 8.55 1.87 19.13
N LEU A 18 9.43 0.99 18.65
CA LEU A 18 9.56 -0.37 19.16
C LEU A 18 10.17 -0.35 20.57
N PRO A 19 9.50 -0.93 21.60
CA PRO A 19 10.04 -1.02 22.93
C PRO A 19 11.29 -1.91 22.95
N LYS A 20 12.30 -1.52 23.71
CA LYS A 20 13.58 -2.26 23.78
C LYS A 20 13.48 -3.52 24.63
N GLU A 21 12.59 -3.52 25.63
CA GLU A 21 12.43 -4.59 26.59
C GLU A 21 12.23 -5.98 25.96
N PRO A 22 11.29 -6.18 25.01
CA PRO A 22 11.12 -7.48 24.37
C PRO A 22 12.34 -7.94 23.56
N ILE A 23 13.10 -6.97 22.99
CA ILE A 23 14.31 -7.30 22.23
C ILE A 23 15.43 -7.74 23.18
N GLU A 24 15.58 -7.06 24.31
CA GLU A 24 16.60 -7.39 25.30
C GLU A 24 16.29 -8.74 25.98
N ALA A 25 15.02 -8.99 26.33
CA ALA A 25 14.59 -10.28 26.85
C ALA A 25 14.91 -11.43 25.89
N ALA A 26 14.54 -11.28 24.61
CA ALA A 26 14.82 -12.29 23.61
C ALA A 26 16.33 -12.57 23.40
N ARG A 27 17.16 -11.54 23.57
CA ARG A 27 18.62 -11.71 23.51
C ARG A 27 19.17 -12.50 24.71
N VAL A 28 18.60 -12.24 25.90
CA VAL A 28 18.94 -13.00 27.12
C VAL A 28 18.54 -14.47 26.95
N ASP A 29 17.40 -14.73 26.31
CA ASP A 29 16.91 -16.07 25.97
C ASP A 29 17.72 -16.76 24.85
N GLY A 30 18.77 -16.10 24.34
CA GLY A 30 19.66 -16.68 23.32
C GLY A 30 19.12 -16.65 21.90
N CYS A 31 18.09 -15.83 21.62
CA CYS A 31 17.53 -15.71 20.28
C CYS A 31 18.53 -15.11 19.27
N ASN A 32 18.61 -15.70 18.09
CA ASN A 32 19.37 -15.17 16.97
C ASN A 32 18.71 -13.85 16.47
N PRO A 33 19.48 -12.88 15.95
CA PRO A 33 18.95 -11.63 15.36
C PRO A 33 17.83 -11.84 14.34
N TRP A 34 17.87 -12.89 13.54
CA TRP A 34 16.80 -13.24 12.60
C TRP A 34 15.50 -13.67 13.30
N GLN A 35 15.62 -14.40 14.41
CA GLN A 35 14.46 -14.80 15.22
C GLN A 35 13.82 -13.57 15.88
N VAL A 36 14.62 -12.66 16.44
CA VAL A 36 14.16 -11.39 17.00
C VAL A 36 13.43 -10.56 15.93
N PHE A 37 14.02 -10.42 14.74
CA PHE A 37 13.40 -9.70 13.64
C PHE A 37 12.05 -10.31 13.25
N ARG A 38 12.00 -11.62 13.03
CA ARG A 38 10.81 -12.31 12.54
C ARG A 38 9.67 -12.39 13.54
N HIS A 39 9.98 -12.56 14.85
CA HIS A 39 8.97 -12.83 15.87
C HIS A 39 8.61 -11.60 16.72
N ILE A 40 9.47 -10.59 16.78
CA ILE A 40 9.24 -9.37 17.59
C ILE A 40 9.11 -8.15 16.68
N THR A 41 10.16 -7.85 15.91
CA THR A 41 10.20 -6.60 15.12
C THR A 41 9.16 -6.58 14.00
N LEU A 42 9.08 -7.65 13.21
CA LEU A 42 8.18 -7.71 12.05
C LEU A 42 6.70 -7.65 12.44
N PRO A 43 6.20 -8.43 13.43
CA PRO A 43 4.81 -8.31 13.88
C PRO A 43 4.47 -6.93 14.40
N PHE A 44 5.38 -6.28 15.12
CA PHE A 44 5.19 -4.93 15.62
C PHE A 44 5.10 -3.89 14.49
N LEU A 45 5.86 -4.08 13.40
CA LEU A 45 5.83 -3.21 12.24
C LEU A 45 4.62 -3.42 11.33
N MET A 46 3.92 -4.56 11.42
CA MET A 46 2.80 -4.88 10.53
C MET A 46 1.72 -3.79 10.44
N PRO A 47 1.28 -3.12 11.52
CA PRO A 47 0.32 -2.02 11.42
C PRO A 47 0.82 -0.87 10.56
N PHE A 48 2.10 -0.51 10.67
CA PHE A 48 2.72 0.55 9.85
C PHE A 48 2.79 0.14 8.38
N VAL A 49 3.09 -1.14 8.11
CA VAL A 49 3.04 -1.71 6.76
C VAL A 49 1.63 -1.64 6.19
N TYR A 50 0.59 -2.00 6.96
CA TYR A 50 -0.80 -1.92 6.49
C TYR A 50 -1.25 -0.48 6.23
N ILE A 51 -0.83 0.49 7.05
CA ILE A 51 -1.07 1.91 6.79
C ILE A 51 -0.41 2.32 5.47
N ALA A 52 0.87 1.98 5.29
CA ALA A 52 1.61 2.26 4.08
C ALA A 52 0.94 1.65 2.83
N MET A 53 0.52 0.40 2.91
CA MET A 53 -0.18 -0.31 1.84
C MET A 53 -1.54 0.32 1.51
N THR A 54 -2.28 0.76 2.52
CA THR A 54 -3.57 1.45 2.33
C THR A 54 -3.37 2.76 1.57
N ILE A 55 -2.42 3.59 1.98
CA ILE A 55 -2.08 4.84 1.29
C ILE A 55 -1.63 4.53 -0.15
N ARG A 56 -0.77 3.54 -0.31
CA ARG A 56 -0.25 3.18 -1.63
C ARG A 56 -1.30 2.63 -2.58
N SER A 57 -2.27 1.87 -2.09
CA SER A 57 -3.35 1.35 -2.92
C SER A 57 -4.20 2.48 -3.53
N LEU A 58 -4.43 3.57 -2.79
CA LEU A 58 -5.11 4.76 -3.29
C LEU A 58 -4.27 5.52 -4.32
N ASP A 59 -2.97 5.67 -4.08
CA ASP A 59 -2.05 6.34 -5.01
C ASP A 59 -1.93 5.59 -6.34
N VAL A 60 -1.79 4.27 -6.30
CA VAL A 60 -1.71 3.44 -7.50
C VAL A 60 -3.00 3.48 -8.30
N ALA A 61 -4.15 3.49 -7.62
CA ALA A 61 -5.44 3.63 -8.28
C ALA A 61 -5.58 4.96 -9.06
N ARG A 62 -4.82 6.00 -8.68
CA ARG A 62 -4.82 7.33 -9.31
C ARG A 62 -3.60 7.61 -10.20
N ALA A 63 -2.74 6.63 -10.45
CA ALA A 63 -1.49 6.80 -11.20
C ALA A 63 -1.72 7.06 -12.70
N TYR A 64 -2.39 8.18 -13.03
CA TYR A 64 -2.70 8.58 -14.39
C TYR A 64 -1.59 9.45 -15.01
N ASP A 65 -1.23 10.56 -14.32
CA ASP A 65 -0.42 11.63 -14.89
C ASP A 65 0.97 11.15 -15.32
N MET A 66 1.63 10.37 -14.48
CA MET A 66 2.99 9.88 -14.74
C MET A 66 3.02 9.01 -16.01
N ILE A 67 2.09 8.08 -16.15
CA ILE A 67 2.06 7.16 -17.30
C ILE A 67 1.60 7.89 -18.55
N ARG A 68 0.66 8.82 -18.41
CA ARG A 68 0.21 9.65 -19.52
C ARG A 68 1.33 10.50 -20.10
N ILE A 69 2.13 11.14 -19.23
CA ILE A 69 3.22 12.02 -19.66
C ILE A 69 4.42 11.24 -20.18
N MET A 70 4.80 10.14 -19.50
CA MET A 70 6.02 9.40 -19.84
C MET A 70 5.86 8.51 -21.05
N THR A 71 4.76 7.77 -21.16
CA THR A 71 4.62 6.71 -22.15
C THR A 71 3.36 6.82 -23.01
N ASN A 72 2.39 7.64 -22.56
CA ASN A 72 1.08 7.76 -23.20
C ASN A 72 0.41 6.40 -23.50
N GLY A 73 0.64 5.39 -22.64
CA GLY A 73 0.15 4.02 -22.83
C GLY A 73 1.03 3.14 -23.74
N GLY A 74 2.10 3.70 -24.36
CA GLY A 74 2.95 2.98 -25.33
C GLY A 74 4.13 2.21 -24.71
N PRO A 75 4.88 1.42 -25.51
CA PRO A 75 4.57 1.01 -26.87
C PRO A 75 3.46 -0.04 -26.93
N ALA A 76 2.61 0.02 -27.94
CA ALA A 76 1.55 -0.96 -28.23
C ALA A 76 0.59 -1.25 -27.03
N GLY A 77 0.28 -0.25 -26.20
CA GLY A 77 -0.62 -0.40 -25.05
C GLY A 77 -0.03 -1.14 -23.83
N ARG A 78 1.26 -1.49 -23.83
CA ARG A 78 1.88 -2.29 -22.76
C ARG A 78 1.97 -1.58 -21.41
N THR A 79 1.92 -0.27 -21.39
CA THR A 79 1.94 0.55 -20.19
C THR A 79 0.57 1.19 -19.91
N GLU A 80 -0.47 0.76 -20.63
CA GLU A 80 -1.80 1.33 -20.48
C GLU A 80 -2.43 0.90 -19.15
N LEU A 81 -2.87 1.88 -18.38
CA LEU A 81 -3.66 1.68 -17.17
C LEU A 81 -5.14 1.89 -17.47
N ILE A 82 -5.99 1.42 -16.57
CA ILE A 82 -7.44 1.62 -16.68
C ILE A 82 -7.81 3.11 -16.81
N TRP A 83 -7.07 4.01 -16.14
CA TRP A 83 -7.27 5.46 -16.21
C TRP A 83 -6.86 6.06 -17.55
N THR A 84 -5.75 5.60 -18.14
CA THR A 84 -5.32 6.04 -19.47
C THR A 84 -6.25 5.51 -20.55
N LEU A 85 -6.69 4.26 -20.43
CA LEU A 85 -7.67 3.64 -21.30
C LEU A 85 -9.02 4.36 -21.23
N MET A 86 -9.51 4.66 -20.04
CA MET A 86 -10.75 5.40 -19.80
C MET A 86 -10.73 6.77 -20.47
N THR A 87 -9.62 7.50 -20.30
CA THR A 87 -9.46 8.82 -20.95
C THR A 87 -9.42 8.70 -22.46
N ARG A 88 -8.70 7.73 -23.02
CA ARG A 88 -8.65 7.48 -24.45
C ARG A 88 -10.03 7.11 -25.01
N THR A 89 -10.74 6.19 -24.33
CA THR A 89 -12.07 5.74 -24.76
C THR A 89 -13.10 6.86 -24.71
N GLY A 90 -13.09 7.66 -23.62
CA GLY A 90 -14.04 8.75 -23.44
C GLY A 90 -13.78 9.93 -24.38
N TYR A 91 -12.55 10.46 -24.37
CA TYR A 91 -12.25 11.70 -25.08
C TYR A 91 -11.80 11.51 -26.53
N GLN A 92 -11.02 10.48 -26.82
CA GLN A 92 -10.52 10.24 -28.18
C GLN A 92 -11.52 9.46 -29.05
N ASN A 93 -12.17 8.45 -28.46
CA ASN A 93 -13.12 7.62 -29.19
C ASN A 93 -14.58 8.07 -29.02
N SER A 94 -14.83 9.15 -28.23
CA SER A 94 -16.16 9.69 -27.94
C SER A 94 -17.14 8.68 -27.33
N GLN A 95 -16.63 7.64 -26.67
CA GLN A 95 -17.42 6.58 -26.02
C GLN A 95 -17.55 6.83 -24.52
N MET A 96 -18.24 7.90 -24.15
CA MET A 96 -18.39 8.31 -22.73
C MET A 96 -19.05 7.23 -21.85
N GLY A 97 -20.00 6.46 -22.39
CA GLY A 97 -20.66 5.39 -21.65
C GLY A 97 -19.66 4.28 -21.23
N ALA A 98 -18.81 3.84 -22.14
CA ALA A 98 -17.77 2.84 -21.86
C ALA A 98 -16.71 3.36 -20.89
N ALA A 99 -16.29 4.63 -21.04
CA ALA A 99 -15.35 5.26 -20.12
C ALA A 99 -15.92 5.36 -18.70
N ASN A 100 -17.17 5.75 -18.55
CA ASN A 100 -17.83 5.78 -17.24
C ASN A 100 -17.95 4.41 -16.61
N ALA A 101 -18.28 3.36 -17.38
CA ALA A 101 -18.30 1.97 -16.89
C ALA A 101 -16.94 1.54 -16.33
N MET A 102 -15.84 1.85 -17.04
CA MET A 102 -14.48 1.59 -16.54
C MET A 102 -14.18 2.37 -15.24
N GLY A 103 -14.68 3.61 -15.10
CA GLY A 103 -14.59 4.39 -13.88
C GLY A 103 -15.26 3.70 -12.69
N TYR A 104 -16.48 3.21 -12.86
CA TYR A 104 -17.18 2.46 -11.80
C TYR A 104 -16.43 1.20 -11.39
N VAL A 105 -15.94 0.42 -12.35
CA VAL A 105 -15.13 -0.77 -12.06
C VAL A 105 -13.88 -0.41 -11.24
N SER A 106 -13.20 0.69 -11.60
CA SER A 106 -12.02 1.17 -10.88
C SER A 106 -12.34 1.59 -9.45
N ILE A 107 -13.47 2.26 -9.22
CA ILE A 107 -13.93 2.66 -7.88
C ILE A 107 -14.24 1.43 -7.03
N ILE A 108 -14.98 0.47 -7.56
CA ILE A 108 -15.31 -0.78 -6.85
C ILE A 108 -14.03 -1.52 -6.45
N LEU A 109 -13.09 -1.67 -7.39
CA LEU A 109 -11.80 -2.32 -7.13
C LEU A 109 -11.02 -1.59 -6.02
N SER A 110 -10.95 -0.27 -6.07
CA SER A 110 -10.27 0.56 -5.06
C SER A 110 -10.91 0.42 -3.67
N ILE A 111 -12.24 0.37 -3.60
CA ILE A 111 -12.98 0.16 -2.34
C ILE A 111 -12.65 -1.22 -1.76
N VAL A 112 -12.66 -2.27 -2.58
CA VAL A 112 -12.34 -3.64 -2.15
C VAL A 112 -10.94 -3.70 -1.55
N PHE A 113 -9.93 -3.14 -2.23
CA PHE A 113 -8.56 -3.07 -1.72
C PHE A 113 -8.46 -2.29 -0.41
N THR A 114 -9.08 -1.10 -0.36
CA THR A 114 -9.04 -0.24 0.83
C THR A 114 -9.69 -0.93 2.03
N VAL A 115 -10.87 -1.54 1.86
CA VAL A 115 -11.56 -2.27 2.93
C VAL A 115 -10.75 -3.47 3.40
N TYR A 116 -10.13 -4.21 2.48
CA TYR A 116 -9.27 -5.35 2.82
C TYR A 116 -8.10 -4.93 3.70
N PHE A 117 -7.33 -3.91 3.31
CA PHE A 117 -6.19 -3.43 4.10
C PHE A 117 -6.62 -2.79 5.41
N TYR A 118 -7.72 -2.03 5.42
CA TYR A 118 -8.28 -1.44 6.64
C TYR A 118 -8.67 -2.50 7.66
N ARG A 119 -9.34 -3.58 7.24
CA ARG A 119 -9.68 -4.70 8.12
C ARG A 119 -8.45 -5.40 8.67
N LYS A 120 -7.40 -5.55 7.88
CA LYS A 120 -6.12 -6.09 8.35
C LYS A 120 -5.44 -5.16 9.36
N LEU A 121 -5.49 -3.85 9.14
CA LEU A 121 -4.97 -2.85 10.07
C LEU A 121 -5.71 -2.90 11.42
N THR A 122 -7.03 -2.94 11.42
CA THR A 122 -7.82 -3.01 12.66
C THR A 122 -7.56 -4.29 13.43
N ALA A 123 -7.44 -5.42 12.74
CA ALA A 123 -7.06 -6.70 13.36
C ALA A 123 -5.65 -6.65 13.99
N ALA A 124 -4.68 -6.04 13.31
CA ALA A 124 -3.32 -5.89 13.82
C ALA A 124 -3.26 -4.96 15.04
N ARG A 125 -4.06 -3.88 15.07
CA ARG A 125 -4.18 -2.98 16.23
C ARG A 125 -4.82 -3.67 17.42
N ALA A 126 -5.85 -4.49 17.22
CA ALA A 126 -6.49 -5.24 18.30
C ALA A 126 -5.51 -6.20 18.99
N PHE A 127 -4.60 -6.80 18.22
CA PHE A 127 -3.55 -7.67 18.77
C PHE A 127 -2.56 -6.91 19.68
N MET A 128 -2.22 -5.67 19.35
CA MET A 128 -1.32 -4.84 20.17
C MET A 128 -2.03 -4.18 21.38
N GLY A 129 -3.31 -3.84 21.24
CA GLY A 129 -4.09 -3.24 22.35
C GLY A 129 -4.52 -4.24 23.44
N GLY A 130 -4.48 -5.53 23.17
CA GLY A 130 -4.76 -6.59 24.14
C GLY A 130 -3.56 -7.01 25.01
N ALA A 131 -2.40 -6.38 24.81
CA ALA A 131 -1.16 -6.67 25.54
C ALA A 131 -0.81 -5.62 26.62
N GLN A 132 -1.79 -4.75 26.98
CA GLN A 132 -1.68 -3.79 28.10
C GLN A 132 -2.49 -4.26 29.30
#